data_2ae67acabe3607c398ed23495cadca0f
#
_entry.id   2ae67acabe3607c398ed23495cadca0f
#
_cell.length_a   1.000
_cell.length_b   1.000
_cell.length_c   1.000
_cell.angle_alpha   90.00
_cell.angle_beta   90.00
_cell.angle_gamma   90.00
#
_symmetry.space_group_name_H-M   'P 1'
#
loop_
_entity.id
_entity.type
_entity.pdbx_description
1 polymer ?
#
loop_
_entity_poly.entity_id
_entity_poly.type
_entity_poly.pdbx_seq_one_letter_code
_entity_poly.pdbx_strand_id
1 'polypeptide(L)'
;RYVGQEHTVKTPISGDIITSQNLNDIRNSFEKLHEQYYSFKLPDSDIEFVNFNVTAFCKVDKAEIKPFDLKGKTEDAIRCMRTVDFDEDGKIEVPVYIREKLGVDSFIKGPAIIEEKTSVTVLYCNQELYVDNYGNLIIQGVRKWK
;
A
#
# COMPACT_ATOMS: atom_id res chain seq x y z
N ARG A 1 -30.38 -13.99 -6.23
CA ARG A 1 -31.39 -13.57 -5.26
C ARG A 1 -32.49 -14.59 -5.15
N TYR A 2 -33.27 -14.57 -4.10
CA TYR A 2 -34.56 -15.26 -4.10
C TYR A 2 -35.52 -14.58 -5.06
N VAL A 3 -36.35 -15.38 -5.71
CA VAL A 3 -37.40 -14.85 -6.61
C VAL A 3 -38.32 -13.89 -5.82
N GLY A 4 -38.57 -12.71 -6.39
CA GLY A 4 -39.36 -11.65 -5.75
C GLY A 4 -38.61 -10.67 -4.85
N GLN A 5 -37.31 -10.90 -4.58
CA GLN A 5 -36.47 -9.93 -3.90
C GLN A 5 -35.81 -8.96 -4.89
N GLU A 6 -35.56 -7.72 -4.46
CA GLU A 6 -34.90 -6.71 -5.29
C GLU A 6 -33.36 -6.84 -5.25
N HIS A 7 -32.80 -7.06 -4.06
CA HIS A 7 -31.35 -7.09 -3.87
C HIS A 7 -30.73 -8.43 -4.20
N THR A 8 -29.53 -8.37 -4.80
CA THR A 8 -28.76 -9.57 -5.19
C THR A 8 -27.61 -9.82 -4.22
N VAL A 9 -27.29 -11.07 -3.98
CA VAL A 9 -26.10 -11.50 -3.25
C VAL A 9 -25.08 -12.05 -4.23
N LYS A 10 -23.89 -11.44 -4.25
CA LYS A 10 -22.78 -11.91 -5.08
C LYS A 10 -22.20 -13.18 -4.47
N THR A 11 -22.44 -14.31 -5.14
CA THR A 11 -22.04 -15.64 -4.69
C THR A 11 -20.91 -16.17 -5.56
N PRO A 12 -19.73 -16.48 -4.99
CA PRO A 12 -18.66 -17.12 -5.72
C PRO A 12 -19.08 -18.50 -6.23
N ILE A 13 -18.77 -18.78 -7.47
CA ILE A 13 -18.98 -20.08 -8.10
C ILE A 13 -17.62 -20.74 -8.28
N SER A 14 -17.46 -21.94 -7.76
CA SER A 14 -16.26 -22.75 -7.96
C SER A 14 -16.48 -23.70 -9.11
N GLY A 15 -15.52 -23.74 -10.03
CA GLY A 15 -15.54 -24.60 -11.21
C GLY A 15 -15.81 -23.86 -12.52
N ASP A 16 -15.47 -24.52 -13.62
CA ASP A 16 -15.48 -23.91 -14.96
C ASP A 16 -16.84 -23.95 -15.63
N ILE A 17 -17.77 -24.81 -15.14
CA ILE A 17 -19.05 -25.05 -15.77
C ILE A 17 -20.14 -25.18 -14.69
N ILE A 18 -21.27 -24.54 -14.91
CA ILE A 18 -22.49 -24.77 -14.12
C ILE A 18 -23.22 -25.99 -14.65
N THR A 19 -23.39 -27.00 -13.82
CA THR A 19 -24.08 -28.25 -14.11
C THR A 19 -25.16 -28.49 -13.07
N SER A 20 -26.10 -29.40 -13.39
CA SER A 20 -27.12 -29.82 -12.42
C SER A 20 -26.52 -30.41 -11.12
N GLN A 21 -25.30 -30.93 -11.19
CA GLN A 21 -24.62 -31.53 -10.04
C GLN A 21 -24.12 -30.48 -9.04
N ASN A 22 -23.67 -29.30 -9.51
CA ASN A 22 -23.13 -28.23 -8.63
C ASN A 22 -24.16 -27.14 -8.31
N LEU A 23 -25.39 -27.22 -8.84
CA LEU A 23 -26.44 -26.26 -8.49
C LEU A 23 -26.77 -26.23 -7.00
N ASN A 24 -26.76 -27.40 -6.35
CA ASN A 24 -27.02 -27.48 -4.89
C ASN A 24 -25.91 -26.79 -4.08
N ASP A 25 -24.67 -26.92 -4.52
CA ASP A 25 -23.54 -26.26 -3.84
C ASP A 25 -23.61 -24.75 -4.01
N ILE A 26 -24.02 -24.28 -5.20
CA ILE A 26 -24.25 -22.86 -5.47
C ILE A 26 -25.39 -22.33 -4.59
N ARG A 27 -26.49 -23.08 -4.47
CA ARG A 27 -27.62 -22.75 -3.61
C ARG A 27 -27.16 -22.63 -2.15
N ASN A 28 -26.48 -23.64 -1.64
CA ASN A 28 -25.99 -23.65 -0.25
C ASN A 28 -25.04 -22.45 0.04
N SER A 29 -24.17 -22.14 -0.91
CA SER A 29 -23.27 -20.99 -0.81
C SER A 29 -24.02 -19.67 -0.80
N PHE A 30 -25.02 -19.54 -1.65
CA PHE A 30 -25.89 -18.35 -1.68
C PHE A 30 -26.67 -18.20 -0.38
N GLU A 31 -27.32 -19.27 0.11
CA GLU A 31 -28.12 -19.24 1.34
C GLU A 31 -27.28 -18.86 2.57
N LYS A 32 -26.06 -19.40 2.64
CA LYS A 32 -25.10 -19.04 3.70
C LYS A 32 -24.72 -17.55 3.67
N LEU A 33 -24.44 -17.01 2.48
CA LEU A 33 -24.11 -15.58 2.32
C LEU A 33 -25.32 -14.71 2.57
N HIS A 34 -26.50 -15.11 2.10
CA HIS A 34 -27.74 -14.39 2.35
C HIS A 34 -28.06 -14.31 3.84
N GLU A 35 -27.92 -15.41 4.56
CA GLU A 35 -28.09 -15.45 6.03
C GLU A 35 -27.06 -14.57 6.75
N GLN A 36 -25.83 -14.51 6.27
CA GLN A 36 -24.79 -13.63 6.81
C GLN A 36 -25.10 -12.14 6.62
N TYR A 37 -25.66 -11.75 5.45
CA TYR A 37 -25.97 -10.36 5.15
C TYR A 37 -27.31 -9.88 5.70
N TYR A 38 -28.31 -10.77 5.73
CA TYR A 38 -29.69 -10.41 6.05
C TYR A 38 -30.24 -11.10 7.31
N SER A 39 -29.46 -11.99 7.95
CA SER A 39 -29.81 -12.74 9.17
C SER A 39 -30.97 -13.75 8.99
N PHE A 40 -31.34 -14.08 7.76
CA PHE A 40 -32.35 -15.10 7.46
C PHE A 40 -32.09 -15.78 6.12
N LYS A 41 -32.72 -16.93 5.90
CA LYS A 41 -32.78 -17.66 4.63
C LYS A 41 -34.18 -18.17 4.38
N LEU A 42 -34.48 -18.46 3.11
CA LEU A 42 -35.78 -18.97 2.66
C LEU A 42 -35.58 -20.30 1.92
N PRO A 43 -35.48 -21.44 2.64
CA PRO A 43 -35.11 -22.75 2.06
C PRO A 43 -36.09 -23.23 0.98
N ASP A 44 -37.36 -22.87 1.11
CA ASP A 44 -38.45 -23.31 0.20
C ASP A 44 -38.66 -22.34 -0.97
N SER A 45 -37.88 -21.27 -1.06
CA SER A 45 -38.02 -20.28 -2.14
C SER A 45 -37.07 -20.59 -3.29
N ASP A 46 -37.57 -20.30 -4.50
CA ASP A 46 -36.74 -20.38 -5.70
C ASP A 46 -35.68 -19.29 -5.73
N ILE A 47 -34.53 -19.60 -6.33
CA ILE A 47 -33.41 -18.71 -6.53
C ILE A 47 -33.23 -18.43 -8.02
N GLU A 48 -33.02 -17.18 -8.37
CA GLU A 48 -32.73 -16.76 -9.73
C GLU A 48 -31.34 -16.14 -9.87
N PHE A 49 -30.65 -16.47 -10.97
CA PHE A 49 -29.45 -15.77 -11.39
C PHE A 49 -29.82 -14.48 -12.09
N VAL A 50 -29.29 -13.35 -11.62
CA VAL A 50 -29.57 -12.03 -12.21
C VAL A 50 -28.41 -11.59 -13.09
N ASN A 51 -27.17 -11.77 -12.62
CA ASN A 51 -25.95 -11.38 -13.32
C ASN A 51 -24.87 -12.44 -13.16
N PHE A 52 -24.06 -12.60 -14.19
CA PHE A 52 -22.83 -13.38 -14.15
C PHE A 52 -21.64 -12.42 -14.27
N ASN A 53 -20.74 -12.49 -13.31
CA ASN A 53 -19.49 -11.73 -13.32
C ASN A 53 -18.33 -12.70 -13.51
N VAL A 54 -17.56 -12.50 -14.56
CA VAL A 54 -16.34 -13.28 -14.82
C VAL A 54 -15.13 -12.36 -14.74
N THR A 55 -14.12 -12.77 -13.99
CA THR A 55 -12.85 -12.07 -13.92
C THR A 55 -11.75 -13.02 -14.32
N ALA A 56 -11.06 -12.71 -15.41
CA ALA A 56 -9.89 -13.47 -15.85
C ALA A 56 -8.62 -12.85 -15.24
N PHE A 57 -7.78 -13.69 -14.65
CA PHE A 57 -6.48 -13.29 -14.13
C PHE A 57 -5.39 -13.90 -15.01
N CYS A 58 -4.51 -13.06 -15.55
CA CYS A 58 -3.30 -13.50 -16.21
C CYS A 58 -2.11 -13.32 -15.29
N LYS A 59 -1.37 -14.39 -15.03
CA LYS A 59 -0.12 -14.32 -14.28
C LYS A 59 0.97 -13.80 -15.23
N VAL A 60 1.49 -12.62 -14.94
CA VAL A 60 2.63 -12.06 -15.66
C VAL A 60 3.89 -12.18 -14.80
N ASP A 61 5.03 -12.29 -15.46
CA ASP A 61 6.31 -12.23 -14.76
C ASP A 61 6.48 -10.84 -14.14
N LYS A 62 6.83 -10.83 -12.86
CA LYS A 62 7.11 -9.59 -12.15
C LYS A 62 8.53 -9.14 -12.49
N ALA A 63 8.69 -7.83 -12.73
CA ALA A 63 10.01 -7.24 -12.86
C ALA A 63 10.83 -7.49 -11.58
N GLU A 64 12.06 -7.96 -11.75
CA GLU A 64 13.00 -8.05 -10.64
C GLU A 64 13.46 -6.65 -10.23
N ILE A 65 13.26 -6.31 -8.97
CA ILE A 65 13.80 -5.08 -8.40
C ILE A 65 15.28 -5.32 -8.13
N LYS A 66 16.13 -4.65 -8.89
CA LYS A 66 17.59 -4.74 -8.71
C LYS A 66 18.05 -3.80 -7.60
N PRO A 67 19.08 -4.21 -6.83
CA PRO A 67 19.70 -3.32 -5.88
C PRO A 67 20.23 -2.04 -6.55
N PHE A 68 20.14 -0.95 -5.81
CA PHE A 68 20.64 0.35 -6.23
C PHE A 68 22.17 0.41 -6.01
N ASP A 69 22.94 0.71 -7.03
CA ASP A 69 24.41 0.69 -6.99
C ASP A 69 25.01 2.11 -6.97
N LEU A 70 24.37 3.03 -6.29
CA LEU A 70 24.97 4.35 -6.06
C LEU A 70 25.83 4.33 -4.80
N LYS A 71 27.11 4.56 -4.96
CA LYS A 71 28.07 4.75 -3.88
C LYS A 71 28.38 6.22 -3.77
N GLY A 72 28.17 6.79 -2.60
CA GLY A 72 28.49 8.20 -2.32
C GLY A 72 28.66 8.41 -0.83
N LYS A 73 29.49 9.38 -0.45
CA LYS A 73 29.58 9.81 0.93
C LYS A 73 28.46 10.80 1.21
N THR A 74 27.84 10.69 2.37
CA THR A 74 26.73 11.56 2.77
C THR A 74 27.14 13.04 2.74
N GLU A 75 28.37 13.35 3.13
CA GLU A 75 28.91 14.71 3.16
C GLU A 75 29.03 15.33 1.76
N ASP A 76 29.34 14.53 0.72
CA ASP A 76 29.47 15.00 -0.66
C ASP A 76 28.12 15.35 -1.29
N ALA A 77 27.02 14.93 -0.65
CA ALA A 77 25.65 15.23 -1.06
C ALA A 77 25.17 16.60 -0.55
N ILE A 78 25.88 17.23 0.38
CA ILE A 78 25.50 18.56 0.91
C ILE A 78 25.64 19.59 -0.20
N ARG A 79 24.56 20.32 -0.46
CA ARG A 79 24.52 21.45 -1.41
C ARG A 79 24.82 22.78 -0.75
N CYS A 80 24.18 23.05 0.39
CA CYS A 80 24.30 24.28 1.14
C CYS A 80 23.72 24.12 2.54
N MET A 81 23.93 25.11 3.38
CA MET A 81 23.19 25.31 4.62
C MET A 81 22.03 26.27 4.36
N ARG A 82 20.89 26.05 5.02
CA ARG A 82 19.68 26.89 4.88
C ARG A 82 19.00 27.05 6.23
N THR A 83 18.54 28.26 6.53
CA THR A 83 17.68 28.51 7.69
C THR A 83 16.24 28.08 7.32
N VAL A 84 15.68 27.16 8.08
CA VAL A 84 14.32 26.63 7.93
C VAL A 84 13.57 26.80 9.23
N ASP A 85 12.28 27.16 9.15
CA ASP A 85 11.40 27.27 10.30
C ASP A 85 10.71 25.91 10.50
N PHE A 86 10.95 25.29 11.66
CA PHE A 86 10.40 23.99 12.06
C PHE A 86 9.25 24.13 13.07
N ASP A 87 8.47 25.19 12.97
CA ASP A 87 7.36 25.52 13.87
C ASP A 87 7.77 25.54 15.35
N GLU A 88 7.46 24.46 16.08
CA GLU A 88 7.74 24.35 17.54
C GLU A 88 9.24 24.40 17.87
N ASP A 89 10.09 23.88 16.98
CA ASP A 89 11.54 23.88 17.14
C ASP A 89 12.18 25.22 16.69
N GLY A 90 11.38 26.10 16.03
CA GLY A 90 11.80 27.42 15.57
C GLY A 90 12.72 27.39 14.34
N LYS A 91 13.45 28.49 14.14
CA LYS A 91 14.35 28.65 12.98
C LYS A 91 15.71 28.02 13.26
N ILE A 92 16.05 27.01 12.45
CA ILE A 92 17.31 26.27 12.57
C ILE A 92 18.05 26.31 11.23
N GLU A 93 19.38 26.50 11.30
CA GLU A 93 20.23 26.33 10.11
C GLU A 93 20.54 24.85 9.91
N VAL A 94 20.12 24.31 8.75
CA VAL A 94 20.18 22.87 8.44
C VAL A 94 20.88 22.61 7.12
N PRO A 95 21.52 21.44 6.97
CA PRO A 95 22.08 21.01 5.70
C PRO A 95 20.96 20.67 4.70
N VAL A 96 21.19 21.04 3.44
CA VAL A 96 20.37 20.68 2.30
C VAL A 96 21.15 19.68 1.45
N TYR A 97 20.62 18.48 1.33
CA TYR A 97 21.22 17.39 0.57
C TYR A 97 20.61 17.26 -0.83
N ILE A 98 21.41 16.88 -1.82
CA ILE A 98 20.97 16.50 -3.15
C ILE A 98 20.70 15.00 -3.14
N ARG A 99 19.43 14.61 -3.37
CA ARG A 99 18.99 13.20 -3.31
C ARG A 99 19.80 12.28 -4.23
N GLU A 100 20.10 12.73 -5.44
CA GLU A 100 20.82 11.94 -6.44
C GLU A 100 22.26 11.62 -6.06
N LYS A 101 22.81 12.31 -5.04
CA LYS A 101 24.16 12.06 -4.52
C LYS A 101 24.18 11.18 -3.26
N LEU A 102 23.01 10.88 -2.69
CA LEU A 102 22.90 9.98 -1.54
C LEU A 102 22.96 8.53 -2.01
N GLY A 103 24.04 7.84 -1.70
CA GLY A 103 24.23 6.44 -2.00
C GLY A 103 23.59 5.50 -0.98
N VAL A 104 23.71 4.20 -1.24
CA VAL A 104 23.33 3.14 -0.28
C VAL A 104 24.12 3.34 1.01
N ASP A 105 23.47 3.05 2.15
CA ASP A 105 24.00 3.22 3.50
C ASP A 105 24.29 4.70 3.91
N SER A 106 23.91 5.68 3.08
CA SER A 106 23.92 7.08 3.52
C SER A 106 23.04 7.24 4.76
N PHE A 107 23.58 7.92 5.78
CA PHE A 107 22.88 8.17 7.04
C PHE A 107 22.85 9.67 7.33
N ILE A 108 21.67 10.18 7.65
CA ILE A 108 21.45 11.60 7.98
C ILE A 108 20.66 11.68 9.27
N LYS A 109 21.17 12.46 10.21
CA LYS A 109 20.45 12.81 11.44
C LYS A 109 19.79 14.17 11.26
N GLY A 110 18.51 14.26 11.57
CA GLY A 110 17.76 15.51 11.51
C GLY A 110 18.19 16.57 12.55
N PRO A 111 17.86 17.82 12.30
CA PRO A 111 17.03 18.30 11.20
C PRO A 111 17.82 18.48 9.90
N ALA A 112 17.17 18.21 8.76
CA ALA A 112 17.78 18.30 7.44
C ALA A 112 16.71 18.44 6.32
N ILE A 113 17.16 18.87 5.14
CA ILE A 113 16.34 18.92 3.93
C ILE A 113 17.00 18.04 2.85
N ILE A 114 16.24 17.20 2.18
CA ILE A 114 16.69 16.45 1.02
C ILE A 114 15.90 16.94 -0.19
N GLU A 115 16.60 17.54 -1.15
CA GLU A 115 16.02 18.07 -2.39
C GLU A 115 16.13 17.05 -3.52
N GLU A 116 15.03 16.90 -4.25
CA GLU A 116 14.91 16.19 -5.52
C GLU A 116 14.44 17.17 -6.61
N LYS A 117 14.42 16.74 -7.86
CA LYS A 117 13.98 17.61 -8.98
C LYS A 117 12.54 18.09 -8.84
N THR A 118 11.67 17.30 -8.25
CA THR A 118 10.22 17.55 -8.19
C THR A 118 9.64 17.48 -6.79
N SER A 119 10.45 17.13 -5.79
CA SER A 119 10.01 16.96 -4.41
C SER A 119 11.09 17.36 -3.40
N VAL A 120 10.67 17.52 -2.16
CA VAL A 120 11.53 17.80 -1.03
C VAL A 120 11.13 16.89 0.12
N THR A 121 12.10 16.23 0.74
CA THR A 121 11.91 15.49 1.98
C THR A 121 12.43 16.32 3.17
N VAL A 122 11.59 16.55 4.16
CA VAL A 122 11.93 17.25 5.40
C VAL A 122 12.19 16.23 6.48
N LEU A 123 13.35 16.32 7.12
CA LEU A 123 13.74 15.51 8.26
C LEU A 123 13.71 16.38 9.53
N TYR A 124 12.89 16.00 10.51
CA TYR A 124 12.74 16.75 11.76
C TYR A 124 13.84 16.41 12.78
N CYS A 125 13.96 17.23 13.83
CA CYS A 125 15.02 17.12 14.86
C CYS A 125 15.10 15.74 15.54
N ASN A 126 13.97 15.03 15.63
CA ASN A 126 13.86 13.72 16.27
C ASN A 126 13.80 12.56 15.29
N GLN A 127 14.27 12.76 14.07
CA GLN A 127 14.25 11.77 13.00
C GLN A 127 15.65 11.47 12.50
N GLU A 128 15.81 10.25 12.03
CA GLU A 128 17.00 9.75 11.36
C GLU A 128 16.59 9.13 10.03
N LEU A 129 17.42 9.32 9.02
CA LEU A 129 17.21 8.82 7.67
C LEU A 129 18.39 7.96 7.26
N TYR A 130 18.09 6.82 6.63
CA TYR A 130 19.08 6.03 5.90
C TYR A 130 18.57 5.63 4.54
N VAL A 131 19.50 5.36 3.62
CA VAL A 131 19.19 4.89 2.26
C VAL A 131 19.39 3.37 2.22
N ASP A 132 18.33 2.64 1.88
CA ASP A 132 18.38 1.18 1.78
C ASP A 132 19.05 0.69 0.49
N ASN A 133 19.20 -0.64 0.36
CA ASN A 133 19.79 -1.29 -0.81
C ASN A 133 19.03 -1.06 -2.13
N TYR A 134 17.81 -0.55 -2.07
CA TYR A 134 16.98 -0.24 -3.24
C TYR A 134 16.91 1.26 -3.53
N GLY A 135 17.64 2.05 -2.78
CA GLY A 135 17.63 3.50 -2.91
C GLY A 135 16.42 4.18 -2.26
N ASN A 136 15.67 3.51 -1.40
CA ASN A 136 14.59 4.18 -0.68
C ASN A 136 15.14 5.00 0.48
N LEU A 137 14.51 6.15 0.74
CA LEU A 137 14.75 6.93 1.95
C LEU A 137 13.90 6.36 3.08
N ILE A 138 14.54 5.74 4.06
CA ILE A 138 13.87 5.20 5.24
C ILE A 138 14.04 6.19 6.38
N ILE A 139 12.92 6.74 6.85
CA ILE A 139 12.91 7.70 7.96
C ILE A 139 12.34 7.03 9.20
N GLN A 140 13.07 7.16 10.31
CA GLN A 140 12.65 6.64 11.61
C GLN A 140 12.62 7.77 12.64
N GLY A 141 11.55 7.79 13.44
CA GLY A 141 11.46 8.68 14.59
C GLY A 141 12.28 8.13 15.76
N VAL A 142 13.15 8.93 16.31
CA VAL A 142 13.85 8.58 17.55
C VAL A 142 12.89 8.84 18.71
N ARG A 143 12.25 7.76 19.22
CA ARG A 143 11.37 7.89 20.39
C ARG A 143 12.19 8.27 21.61
N LYS A 144 12.05 9.51 22.08
CA LYS A 144 12.39 9.84 23.45
C LYS A 144 11.27 9.30 24.35
N TRP A 145 11.48 8.18 24.99
CA TRP A 145 10.64 7.77 26.12
C TRP A 145 10.86 8.81 27.23
N LYS A 146 9.79 9.54 27.59
CA LYS A 146 9.77 10.35 28.80
C LYS A 146 9.40 9.48 29.98
#